data_a0910dc97a9e9e20effda95623da16f9
#
_entry.id   a0910dc97a9e9e20effda95623da16f9
#
_cell.length_a   1.000
_cell.length_b   1.000
_cell.length_c   1.000
_cell.angle_alpha   90.00
_cell.angle_beta   90.00
_cell.angle_gamma   90.00
#
_symmetry.space_group_name_H-M   'P 1'
#
loop_
_entity.id
_entity.type
_entity.pdbx_description
1 polymer ?
#
loop_
_entity_poly.entity_id
_entity_poly.type
_entity_poly.pdbx_seq_one_letter_code
_entity_poly.pdbx_strand_id
1 'polypeptide(L)'
;MKKNKFLYILLLSVLFVACDKEDNLTPSNLGKDWFTIENSDDPVDRAIYQFYVETGIPVFYNDTIGQETRVDNWGNSYTHYEILQFSSSALGGTETPNPFSSYELCPREYVVDGLEFLREEIVPVLPESIKIRSFLLLKSLTPYNSATSKEAFKGLNTVLISRVTEFRDMSDVERQNMKGAVLNAVLATPVAAYAEELAAFYQTTRSCYTENLYGCAGWYFYNRYG
;
A
#
# COMPACT_ATOMS: atom_id res chain seq x y z
N MET A 1 -17.62 -58.01 35.87
CA MET A 1 -16.78 -57.17 34.93
C MET A 1 -17.30 -57.03 33.51
N LYS A 2 -18.47 -57.55 33.12
CA LYS A 2 -19.01 -57.38 31.75
C LYS A 2 -19.88 -56.11 31.55
N LYS A 3 -20.49 -55.55 32.59
CA LYS A 3 -21.42 -54.40 32.50
C LYS A 3 -20.74 -53.08 32.15
N ASN A 4 -19.47 -52.87 32.53
CA ASN A 4 -18.80 -51.61 32.30
C ASN A 4 -18.31 -51.42 30.84
N LYS A 5 -18.07 -52.51 30.11
CA LYS A 5 -17.64 -52.40 28.69
C LYS A 5 -18.76 -51.89 27.78
N PHE A 6 -20.00 -52.20 28.08
CA PHE A 6 -21.14 -51.73 27.33
C PHE A 6 -21.38 -50.22 27.51
N LEU A 7 -21.13 -49.74 28.73
CA LEU A 7 -21.21 -48.32 29.08
C LEU A 7 -20.16 -47.49 28.35
N TYR A 8 -18.92 -48.00 28.23
CA TYR A 8 -17.86 -47.31 27.46
C TYR A 8 -18.13 -47.27 25.94
N ILE A 9 -18.72 -48.34 25.38
CA ILE A 9 -19.08 -48.37 23.97
C ILE A 9 -20.23 -47.40 23.70
N LEU A 10 -21.22 -47.31 24.59
CA LEU A 10 -22.32 -46.35 24.50
C LEU A 10 -21.82 -44.91 24.64
N LEU A 11 -20.86 -44.64 25.53
CA LEU A 11 -20.25 -43.30 25.70
C LEU A 11 -19.41 -42.92 24.50
N LEU A 12 -18.71 -43.87 23.87
CA LEU A 12 -17.90 -43.63 22.67
C LEU A 12 -18.78 -43.37 21.45
N SER A 13 -19.95 -43.99 21.32
CA SER A 13 -20.86 -43.78 20.18
C SER A 13 -21.53 -42.39 20.21
N VAL A 14 -21.68 -41.77 21.38
CA VAL A 14 -22.25 -40.41 21.50
C VAL A 14 -21.26 -39.36 21.03
N LEU A 15 -19.94 -39.62 21.08
CA LEU A 15 -18.90 -38.71 20.64
C LEU A 15 -18.84 -38.60 19.08
N PHE A 16 -19.33 -39.59 18.37
CA PHE A 16 -19.33 -39.58 16.88
C PHE A 16 -20.54 -38.87 16.26
N VAL A 17 -21.59 -38.54 17.04
CA VAL A 17 -22.79 -37.88 16.56
C VAL A 17 -22.73 -36.37 16.65
N ALA A 18 -21.68 -35.83 17.34
CA ALA A 18 -21.54 -34.39 17.57
C ALA A 18 -20.92 -33.62 16.40
N CYS A 19 -20.48 -34.28 15.31
CA CYS A 19 -19.80 -33.64 14.19
C CYS A 19 -20.64 -33.53 12.89
N ASP A 20 -21.95 -33.63 12.94
CA ASP A 20 -22.70 -33.80 11.71
C ASP A 20 -23.66 -32.66 11.36
N LYS A 21 -23.35 -31.47 11.66
CA LYS A 21 -23.97 -30.25 11.06
C LYS A 21 -23.03 -29.07 11.13
N GLU A 22 -21.96 -29.11 10.37
CA GLU A 22 -21.51 -27.82 9.84
C GLU A 22 -22.53 -27.44 8.74
N ASP A 23 -23.42 -26.51 9.04
CA ASP A 23 -24.22 -25.87 8.04
C ASP A 23 -23.29 -25.43 6.92
N ASN A 24 -23.68 -25.62 5.65
CA ASN A 24 -22.91 -25.14 4.51
C ASN A 24 -22.52 -23.69 4.77
N LEU A 25 -21.27 -23.50 5.18
CA LEU A 25 -20.72 -22.18 5.38
C LEU A 25 -20.84 -21.47 4.03
N THR A 26 -21.81 -20.58 3.93
CA THR A 26 -21.88 -19.66 2.79
C THR A 26 -20.57 -18.90 2.81
N PRO A 27 -19.72 -18.96 1.76
CA PRO A 27 -18.51 -18.18 1.74
C PRO A 27 -18.90 -16.74 2.00
N SER A 28 -18.48 -16.20 3.14
CA SER A 28 -18.49 -14.75 3.30
C SER A 28 -17.74 -14.20 2.10
N ASN A 29 -18.23 -13.13 1.46
CA ASN A 29 -17.62 -12.51 0.27
C ASN A 29 -16.20 -11.96 0.54
N LEU A 30 -15.45 -12.58 1.44
CA LEU A 30 -14.05 -12.29 1.76
C LEU A 30 -13.11 -12.51 0.56
N GLY A 31 -13.61 -13.12 -0.53
CA GLY A 31 -12.84 -13.34 -1.75
C GLY A 31 -12.97 -12.24 -2.80
N LYS A 32 -13.75 -11.17 -2.55
CA LYS A 32 -13.84 -10.06 -3.51
C LYS A 32 -12.52 -9.30 -3.55
N ASP A 33 -11.89 -9.24 -4.72
CA ASP A 33 -10.70 -8.40 -4.91
C ASP A 33 -11.12 -6.96 -5.21
N TRP A 34 -11.09 -6.11 -4.19
CA TRP A 34 -11.42 -4.69 -4.28
C TRP A 34 -10.39 -3.85 -5.06
N PHE A 35 -9.24 -4.45 -5.42
CA PHE A 35 -8.20 -3.81 -6.20
C PHE A 35 -8.36 -4.02 -7.71
N THR A 36 -9.38 -4.75 -8.13
CA THR A 36 -9.73 -4.86 -9.54
C THR A 36 -10.46 -3.61 -9.99
N ILE A 37 -9.93 -2.93 -11.02
CA ILE A 37 -10.54 -1.75 -11.61
C ILE A 37 -11.40 -2.15 -12.79
N GLU A 38 -12.65 -1.72 -12.80
CA GLU A 38 -13.59 -1.96 -13.89
C GLU A 38 -13.56 -0.79 -14.89
N ASN A 39 -13.84 -1.09 -16.17
CA ASN A 39 -13.94 -0.04 -17.17
C ASN A 39 -15.18 0.84 -16.94
N SER A 40 -15.05 2.12 -17.19
CA SER A 40 -16.10 3.12 -16.98
C SER A 40 -16.26 4.01 -18.20
N ASP A 41 -17.45 4.56 -18.38
CA ASP A 41 -17.71 5.58 -19.41
C ASP A 41 -17.19 6.97 -18.99
N ASP A 42 -16.95 7.16 -17.72
CA ASP A 42 -16.34 8.39 -17.21
C ASP A 42 -14.88 8.52 -17.67
N PRO A 43 -14.45 9.68 -18.21
CA PRO A 43 -13.11 9.84 -18.77
C PRO A 43 -11.97 9.60 -17.77
N VAL A 44 -12.13 10.04 -16.51
CA VAL A 44 -11.08 9.89 -15.47
C VAL A 44 -10.99 8.43 -15.03
N ASP A 45 -12.12 7.79 -14.76
CA ASP A 45 -12.15 6.39 -14.34
C ASP A 45 -11.69 5.47 -15.47
N ARG A 46 -11.97 5.84 -16.73
CA ARG A 46 -11.43 5.15 -17.92
C ARG A 46 -9.90 5.29 -17.99
N ALA A 47 -9.35 6.46 -17.72
CA ALA A 47 -7.90 6.67 -17.71
C ALA A 47 -7.23 5.81 -16.60
N ILE A 48 -7.85 5.70 -15.43
CA ILE A 48 -7.42 4.80 -14.35
C ILE A 48 -7.47 3.34 -14.81
N TYR A 49 -8.56 2.93 -15.45
CA TYR A 49 -8.69 1.57 -16.00
C TYR A 49 -7.62 1.26 -17.06
N GLN A 50 -7.34 2.21 -17.98
CA GLN A 50 -6.28 2.03 -18.97
C GLN A 50 -4.91 1.87 -18.31
N PHE A 51 -4.59 2.71 -17.33
CA PHE A 51 -3.36 2.57 -16.56
C PHE A 51 -3.27 1.20 -15.86
N TYR A 52 -4.38 0.74 -15.27
CA TYR A 52 -4.45 -0.57 -14.63
C TYR A 52 -4.22 -1.73 -15.62
N VAL A 53 -4.82 -1.67 -16.82
CA VAL A 53 -4.61 -2.68 -17.87
C VAL A 53 -3.16 -2.71 -18.36
N GLU A 54 -2.52 -1.54 -18.47
CA GLU A 54 -1.13 -1.42 -18.93
C GLU A 54 -0.12 -1.92 -17.88
N THR A 55 -0.37 -1.66 -16.61
CA THR A 55 0.63 -1.84 -15.54
C THR A 55 0.31 -2.96 -14.55
N GLY A 56 -0.94 -3.37 -14.48
CA GLY A 56 -1.46 -4.27 -13.43
C GLY A 56 -1.59 -3.62 -12.05
N ILE A 57 -1.35 -2.30 -11.92
CA ILE A 57 -1.35 -1.59 -10.65
C ILE A 57 -2.56 -0.66 -10.58
N PRO A 58 -3.53 -0.89 -9.69
CA PRO A 58 -4.65 0.01 -9.51
C PRO A 58 -4.21 1.33 -8.88
N VAL A 59 -4.83 2.42 -9.33
CA VAL A 59 -4.64 3.77 -8.80
C VAL A 59 -5.96 4.26 -8.24
N PHE A 60 -5.91 4.78 -7.02
CA PHE A 60 -7.06 5.35 -6.33
C PHE A 60 -6.84 6.82 -6.05
N TYR A 61 -7.92 7.59 -6.00
CA TYR A 61 -7.96 8.99 -5.56
C TYR A 61 -8.95 9.17 -4.39
N ASN A 62 -9.50 8.04 -3.89
CA ASN A 62 -10.30 7.94 -2.68
C ASN A 62 -9.71 6.83 -1.81
N ASP A 63 -9.70 7.00 -0.51
CA ASP A 63 -9.25 6.00 0.46
C ASP A 63 -10.26 4.87 0.67
N THR A 64 -11.55 5.15 0.44
CA THR A 64 -12.63 4.14 0.43
C THR A 64 -12.77 3.58 -0.98
N ILE A 65 -12.30 2.35 -1.17
CA ILE A 65 -12.23 1.70 -2.48
C ILE A 65 -13.43 0.82 -2.81
N GLY A 66 -14.34 0.66 -1.85
CA GLY A 66 -15.58 -0.06 -2.10
C GLY A 66 -16.48 -0.14 -0.89
N GLN A 67 -17.70 -0.59 -1.15
CA GLN A 67 -18.68 -0.86 -0.10
C GLN A 67 -19.56 -2.04 -0.48
N GLU A 68 -20.04 -2.78 0.52
CA GLU A 68 -21.04 -3.83 0.35
C GLU A 68 -21.90 -4.00 1.60
N THR A 69 -23.10 -4.52 1.41
CA THR A 69 -23.95 -4.89 2.55
C THR A 69 -23.54 -6.27 3.04
N ARG A 70 -23.23 -6.38 4.32
CA ARG A 70 -22.92 -7.63 5.04
C ARG A 70 -23.95 -7.88 6.12
N VAL A 71 -24.02 -9.13 6.57
CA VAL A 71 -24.86 -9.55 7.69
C VAL A 71 -23.95 -10.00 8.83
N ASP A 72 -24.19 -9.51 10.04
CA ASP A 72 -23.47 -9.92 11.23
C ASP A 72 -23.91 -11.29 11.75
N ASN A 73 -23.23 -11.82 12.75
CA ASN A 73 -23.55 -13.11 13.36
C ASN A 73 -24.92 -13.17 14.06
N TRP A 74 -25.58 -12.03 14.23
CA TRP A 74 -26.93 -11.93 14.81
C TRP A 74 -28.02 -11.73 13.76
N GLY A 75 -27.65 -11.69 12.46
CA GLY A 75 -28.60 -11.50 11.35
C GLY A 75 -28.90 -10.04 11.01
N ASN A 76 -28.18 -9.06 11.58
CA ASN A 76 -28.39 -7.66 11.25
C ASN A 76 -27.55 -7.26 10.04
N SER A 77 -28.16 -6.53 9.11
CA SER A 77 -27.46 -5.98 7.96
C SER A 77 -26.68 -4.71 8.35
N TYR A 78 -25.44 -4.61 7.87
CA TYR A 78 -24.62 -3.42 8.00
C TYR A 78 -23.87 -3.14 6.69
N THR A 79 -23.47 -1.90 6.47
CA THR A 79 -22.61 -1.53 5.35
C THR A 79 -21.14 -1.68 5.75
N HIS A 80 -20.43 -2.53 5.06
CA HIS A 80 -18.99 -2.66 5.15
C HIS A 80 -18.34 -1.73 4.13
N TYR A 81 -17.31 -1.00 4.55
CA TYR A 81 -16.47 -0.17 3.70
C TYR A 81 -15.08 -0.77 3.63
N GLU A 82 -14.59 -0.99 2.42
CA GLU A 82 -13.19 -1.36 2.20
C GLU A 82 -12.35 -0.11 2.08
N ILE A 83 -11.38 0.04 2.99
CA ILE A 83 -10.55 1.23 3.12
C ILE A 83 -9.08 0.86 2.91
N LEU A 84 -8.36 1.72 2.19
CA LEU A 84 -6.91 1.58 2.01
C LEU A 84 -6.18 1.71 3.37
N GLN A 85 -5.27 0.79 3.64
CA GLN A 85 -4.56 0.73 4.91
C GLN A 85 -3.18 1.36 4.81
N PHE A 86 -2.94 2.37 5.62
CA PHE A 86 -1.67 3.13 5.65
C PHE A 86 -0.71 2.59 6.70
N SER A 87 -1.21 1.88 7.69
CA SER A 87 -0.39 1.26 8.73
C SER A 87 -0.78 -0.20 8.93
N SER A 88 0.15 -1.02 9.41
CA SER A 88 -0.15 -2.37 9.87
C SER A 88 -0.67 -2.29 11.30
N SER A 89 -1.96 -2.56 11.52
CA SER A 89 -2.38 -2.95 12.87
C SER A 89 -1.98 -4.40 13.10
N ALA A 90 -1.21 -4.66 14.14
CA ALA A 90 -0.94 -6.02 14.56
C ALA A 90 -2.27 -6.68 14.96
N LEU A 91 -2.50 -7.92 14.54
CA LEU A 91 -3.66 -8.71 14.94
C LEU A 91 -3.82 -8.68 16.48
N GLY A 92 -4.90 -8.04 16.96
CA GLY A 92 -5.23 -7.97 18.38
C GLY A 92 -4.50 -6.90 19.19
N GLY A 93 -3.75 -6.00 18.56
CA GLY A 93 -3.16 -4.82 19.21
C GLY A 93 -4.06 -3.60 19.11
N THR A 94 -3.87 -2.66 20.03
CA THR A 94 -4.37 -1.30 19.90
C THR A 94 -4.01 -0.77 18.51
N GLU A 95 -4.98 -0.15 17.85
CA GLU A 95 -4.79 0.47 16.53
C GLU A 95 -3.44 1.21 16.50
N THR A 96 -2.56 0.82 15.58
CA THR A 96 -1.37 1.64 15.34
C THR A 96 -1.90 2.98 14.86
N PRO A 97 -1.60 4.09 15.54
CA PRO A 97 -2.14 5.38 15.15
C PRO A 97 -1.76 5.64 13.69
N ASN A 98 -2.69 6.26 12.96
CA ASN A 98 -2.40 6.74 11.61
C ASN A 98 -1.06 7.49 11.65
N PRO A 99 -0.06 7.14 10.82
CA PRO A 99 1.25 7.78 10.84
C PRO A 99 1.24 9.26 10.43
N PHE A 100 0.05 9.78 10.09
CA PHE A 100 -0.16 11.14 9.65
C PHE A 100 -1.11 11.90 10.56
N SER A 101 -0.84 13.19 10.75
CA SER A 101 -1.77 14.12 11.41
C SER A 101 -2.96 14.44 10.52
N SER A 102 -2.71 14.56 9.20
CA SER A 102 -3.76 14.81 8.21
C SER A 102 -3.29 14.42 6.81
N TYR A 103 -4.25 14.17 5.93
CA TYR A 103 -4.06 14.08 4.49
C TYR A 103 -5.30 14.62 3.79
N GLU A 104 -5.13 15.08 2.56
CA GLU A 104 -6.23 15.49 1.69
C GLU A 104 -6.20 14.65 0.42
N LEU A 105 -7.36 14.12 0.03
CA LEU A 105 -7.52 13.34 -1.19
C LEU A 105 -7.26 14.20 -2.43
N CYS A 106 -6.80 13.58 -3.50
CA CYS A 106 -6.57 14.24 -4.78
C CYS A 106 -7.90 14.67 -5.39
N PRO A 107 -8.09 15.95 -5.73
CA PRO A 107 -9.24 16.38 -6.51
C PRO A 107 -9.24 15.70 -7.88
N ARG A 108 -10.43 15.34 -8.35
CA ARG A 108 -10.63 14.51 -9.55
C ARG A 108 -9.98 15.07 -10.82
N GLU A 109 -9.94 16.39 -10.95
CA GLU A 109 -9.36 17.10 -12.11
C GLU A 109 -7.83 16.95 -12.24
N TYR A 110 -7.15 16.49 -11.19
CA TYR A 110 -5.70 16.28 -11.17
C TYR A 110 -5.29 14.80 -11.26
N VAL A 111 -6.27 13.88 -11.28
CA VAL A 111 -5.99 12.45 -11.32
C VAL A 111 -5.18 12.05 -12.56
N VAL A 112 -5.53 12.62 -13.71
CA VAL A 112 -4.83 12.32 -14.97
C VAL A 112 -3.36 12.74 -14.91
N ASP A 113 -3.04 13.88 -14.31
CA ASP A 113 -1.64 14.33 -14.12
C ASP A 113 -0.85 13.33 -13.23
N GLY A 114 -1.52 12.81 -12.19
CA GLY A 114 -0.95 11.75 -11.35
C GLY A 114 -0.66 10.47 -12.12
N LEU A 115 -1.58 10.05 -13.00
CA LEU A 115 -1.40 8.87 -13.85
C LEU A 115 -0.26 9.06 -14.87
N GLU A 116 -0.15 10.24 -15.47
CA GLU A 116 0.94 10.56 -16.39
C GLU A 116 2.30 10.53 -15.68
N PHE A 117 2.41 11.15 -14.51
CA PHE A 117 3.64 11.08 -13.72
C PHE A 117 4.02 9.63 -13.36
N LEU A 118 3.06 8.82 -12.94
CA LEU A 118 3.32 7.40 -12.64
C LEU A 118 3.77 6.64 -13.88
N ARG A 119 3.12 6.85 -15.03
CA ARG A 119 3.41 6.17 -16.29
C ARG A 119 4.78 6.52 -16.84
N GLU A 120 5.15 7.79 -16.77
CA GLU A 120 6.39 8.30 -17.39
C GLU A 120 7.60 8.17 -16.48
N GLU A 121 7.42 8.43 -15.18
CA GLU A 121 8.54 8.60 -14.26
C GLU A 121 8.75 7.41 -13.31
N ILE A 122 7.69 6.72 -12.91
CA ILE A 122 7.78 5.71 -11.87
C ILE A 122 7.79 4.30 -12.45
N VAL A 123 6.75 3.93 -13.21
CA VAL A 123 6.60 2.56 -13.73
C VAL A 123 7.80 2.08 -14.53
N PRO A 124 8.41 2.89 -15.44
CA PRO A 124 9.52 2.42 -16.27
C PRO A 124 10.81 2.11 -15.51
N VAL A 125 10.96 2.63 -14.30
CA VAL A 125 12.18 2.45 -13.49
C VAL A 125 11.98 1.47 -12.34
N LEU A 126 10.77 0.95 -12.14
CA LEU A 126 10.50 -0.06 -11.12
C LEU A 126 11.06 -1.42 -11.54
N PRO A 127 11.84 -2.09 -10.67
CA PRO A 127 12.23 -3.46 -10.92
C PRO A 127 11.01 -4.39 -10.97
N GLU A 128 11.00 -5.36 -11.89
CA GLU A 128 9.90 -6.34 -12.03
C GLU A 128 9.65 -7.16 -10.75
N SER A 129 10.68 -7.33 -9.92
CA SER A 129 10.60 -8.02 -8.64
C SER A 129 9.79 -7.24 -7.58
N ILE A 130 9.64 -5.93 -7.75
CA ILE A 130 8.92 -5.07 -6.81
C ILE A 130 7.44 -5.09 -7.15
N LYS A 131 6.65 -5.63 -6.24
CA LYS A 131 5.18 -5.67 -6.37
C LYS A 131 4.56 -4.54 -5.56
N ILE A 132 3.89 -3.63 -6.26
CA ILE A 132 3.09 -2.56 -5.68
C ILE A 132 1.63 -3.00 -5.75
N ARG A 133 0.94 -3.03 -4.59
CA ARG A 133 -0.46 -3.45 -4.56
C ARG A 133 -1.39 -2.39 -5.14
N SER A 134 -1.13 -1.11 -4.82
CA SER A 134 -1.86 0.04 -5.38
C SER A 134 -1.12 1.35 -5.15
N PHE A 135 -1.56 2.40 -5.84
CA PHE A 135 -1.24 3.79 -5.53
C PHE A 135 -2.48 4.54 -5.03
N LEU A 136 -2.28 5.48 -4.11
CA LEU A 136 -3.27 6.46 -3.70
C LEU A 136 -2.74 7.87 -3.97
N LEU A 137 -3.47 8.62 -4.79
CA LEU A 137 -3.16 10.00 -5.13
C LEU A 137 -3.75 10.94 -4.09
N LEU A 138 -2.93 11.86 -3.58
CA LEU A 138 -3.27 12.83 -2.55
C LEU A 138 -2.92 14.25 -2.99
N LYS A 139 -3.67 15.22 -2.50
CA LYS A 139 -3.33 16.62 -2.58
C LYS A 139 -2.23 16.96 -1.58
N SER A 140 -2.37 16.48 -0.34
CA SER A 140 -1.39 16.72 0.72
C SER A 140 -1.28 15.54 1.67
N LEU A 141 -0.13 15.42 2.35
CA LEU A 141 0.16 14.35 3.32
C LEU A 141 1.05 14.92 4.42
N THR A 142 0.52 15.13 5.61
CA THR A 142 1.23 15.76 6.72
C THR A 142 1.53 14.73 7.82
N PRO A 143 2.81 14.40 8.06
CA PRO A 143 3.21 13.53 9.16
C PRO A 143 2.94 14.16 10.53
N TYR A 144 2.86 13.33 11.58
CA TYR A 144 2.87 13.85 12.94
C TYR A 144 4.15 14.65 13.21
N ASN A 145 4.00 15.75 13.95
CA ASN A 145 5.10 16.64 14.33
C ASN A 145 5.88 17.25 13.14
N SER A 146 5.25 17.37 11.97
CA SER A 146 5.81 18.04 10.81
C SER A 146 4.88 19.14 10.33
N ALA A 147 5.46 20.28 9.95
CA ALA A 147 4.74 21.37 9.29
C ALA A 147 4.80 21.26 7.76
N THR A 148 5.62 20.34 7.23
CA THR A 148 5.82 20.16 5.79
C THR A 148 5.12 18.89 5.32
N SER A 149 4.51 18.99 4.15
CA SER A 149 3.94 17.83 3.48
C SER A 149 5.03 16.84 3.10
N LYS A 150 4.74 15.55 3.24
CA LYS A 150 5.59 14.45 2.78
C LYS A 150 5.19 14.08 1.35
N GLU A 151 6.16 13.91 0.46
CA GLU A 151 5.91 13.63 -0.95
C GLU A 151 5.32 12.23 -1.18
N ALA A 152 5.86 11.22 -0.50
CA ALA A 152 5.40 9.84 -0.66
C ALA A 152 5.56 9.03 0.62
N PHE A 153 4.70 8.01 0.76
CA PHE A 153 4.76 7.05 1.86
C PHE A 153 4.28 5.67 1.41
N LYS A 154 4.95 4.62 1.87
CA LYS A 154 4.50 3.25 1.66
C LYS A 154 3.64 2.79 2.83
N GLY A 155 2.35 2.64 2.57
CA GLY A 155 1.40 2.00 3.48
C GLY A 155 1.44 0.47 3.38
N LEU A 156 0.51 -0.19 4.06
CA LEU A 156 0.41 -1.65 4.06
C LEU A 156 0.03 -2.20 2.68
N ASN A 157 -1.02 -1.66 2.09
CA ASN A 157 -1.56 -2.14 0.80
C ASN A 157 -1.61 -1.05 -0.28
N THR A 158 -1.01 0.12 -0.04
CA THR A 158 -0.97 1.23 -0.99
C THR A 158 0.28 2.07 -0.81
N VAL A 159 0.73 2.69 -1.89
CA VAL A 159 1.76 3.74 -1.88
C VAL A 159 1.05 5.08 -2.05
N LEU A 160 1.17 5.95 -1.07
CA LEU A 160 0.61 7.29 -1.07
C LEU A 160 1.54 8.23 -1.82
N ILE A 161 0.97 9.03 -2.72
CA ILE A 161 1.70 10.05 -3.49
C ILE A 161 0.97 11.37 -3.31
N SER A 162 1.63 12.34 -2.70
CA SER A 162 1.05 13.64 -2.40
C SER A 162 1.45 14.71 -3.41
N ARG A 163 0.93 15.93 -3.24
CA ARG A 163 1.22 17.10 -4.07
C ARG A 163 0.84 16.92 -5.56
N VAL A 164 -0.10 16.01 -5.86
CA VAL A 164 -0.49 15.73 -7.25
C VAL A 164 -1.05 16.97 -7.93
N THR A 165 -1.68 17.87 -7.19
CA THR A 165 -2.20 19.14 -7.72
C THR A 165 -1.12 20.10 -8.23
N GLU A 166 0.13 19.86 -7.89
CA GLU A 166 1.26 20.71 -8.28
C GLU A 166 2.02 20.15 -9.52
N PHE A 167 1.74 18.94 -9.97
CA PHE A 167 2.52 18.24 -11.00
C PHE A 167 2.63 18.98 -12.31
N ARG A 168 1.61 19.77 -12.68
CA ARG A 168 1.62 20.59 -13.91
C ARG A 168 2.64 21.73 -13.85
N ASP A 169 2.85 22.27 -12.65
CA ASP A 169 3.66 23.46 -12.41
C ASP A 169 5.04 23.15 -11.84
N MET A 170 5.34 21.86 -11.58
CA MET A 170 6.64 21.44 -11.06
C MET A 170 7.76 21.68 -12.07
N SER A 171 8.84 22.28 -11.61
CA SER A 171 10.11 22.31 -12.32
C SER A 171 10.70 20.90 -12.46
N ASP A 172 11.64 20.72 -13.40
CA ASP A 172 12.33 19.44 -13.61
C ASP A 172 13.01 18.94 -12.32
N VAL A 173 13.57 19.85 -11.52
CA VAL A 173 14.21 19.50 -10.24
C VAL A 173 13.19 18.99 -9.22
N GLU A 174 12.06 19.66 -9.08
CA GLU A 174 10.99 19.22 -8.17
C GLU A 174 10.41 17.89 -8.60
N ARG A 175 10.23 17.69 -9.91
CA ARG A 175 9.74 16.44 -10.50
C ARG A 175 10.72 15.28 -10.22
N GLN A 176 12.04 15.52 -10.35
CA GLN A 176 13.05 14.53 -9.98
C GLN A 176 13.09 14.24 -8.48
N ASN A 177 12.91 15.24 -7.64
CA ASN A 177 12.80 15.05 -6.18
C ASN A 177 11.58 14.22 -5.81
N MET A 178 10.42 14.50 -6.42
CA MET A 178 9.19 13.73 -6.25
C MET A 178 9.38 12.27 -6.69
N LYS A 179 10.00 12.04 -7.86
CA LYS A 179 10.37 10.70 -8.34
C LYS A 179 11.25 9.97 -7.32
N GLY A 180 12.29 10.64 -6.83
CA GLY A 180 13.18 10.12 -5.80
C GLY A 180 12.45 9.75 -4.51
N ALA A 181 11.51 10.57 -4.06
CA ALA A 181 10.71 10.32 -2.87
C ALA A 181 9.80 9.09 -3.03
N VAL A 182 9.13 8.94 -4.18
CA VAL A 182 8.28 7.78 -4.47
C VAL A 182 9.11 6.50 -4.54
N LEU A 183 10.23 6.52 -5.27
CA LEU A 183 11.12 5.37 -5.38
C LEU A 183 11.70 4.98 -4.01
N ASN A 184 12.13 5.95 -3.20
CA ASN A 184 12.60 5.69 -1.85
C ASN A 184 11.52 5.05 -0.98
N ALA A 185 10.27 5.55 -1.04
CA ALA A 185 9.17 4.97 -0.29
C ALA A 185 8.92 3.50 -0.68
N VAL A 186 8.99 3.18 -1.98
CA VAL A 186 8.78 1.83 -2.50
C VAL A 186 9.95 0.89 -2.18
N LEU A 187 11.19 1.36 -2.33
CA LEU A 187 12.40 0.53 -2.28
C LEU A 187 13.01 0.42 -0.88
N ALA A 188 12.64 1.27 0.08
CA ALA A 188 13.24 1.27 1.41
C ALA A 188 13.22 -0.10 2.10
N THR A 189 12.09 -0.81 2.06
CA THR A 189 11.97 -2.14 2.67
C THR A 189 12.74 -3.22 1.91
N PRO A 190 12.63 -3.36 0.57
CA PRO A 190 13.47 -4.27 -0.19
C PRO A 190 14.95 -4.04 0.00
N VAL A 191 15.42 -2.79 -0.07
CA VAL A 191 16.84 -2.45 0.14
C VAL A 191 17.33 -2.84 1.53
N ALA A 192 16.51 -2.64 2.57
CA ALA A 192 16.84 -3.07 3.93
C ALA A 192 16.94 -4.61 4.05
N ALA A 193 16.14 -5.36 3.30
CA ALA A 193 16.19 -6.82 3.30
C ALA A 193 17.49 -7.38 2.68
N TYR A 194 18.13 -6.63 1.78
CA TYR A 194 19.40 -6.97 1.14
C TYR A 194 20.61 -6.23 1.74
N ALA A 195 20.51 -5.80 3.00
CA ALA A 195 21.54 -4.99 3.65
C ALA A 195 22.90 -5.72 3.74
N GLU A 196 22.91 -7.04 3.90
CA GLU A 196 24.15 -7.83 3.95
C GLU A 196 24.84 -7.88 2.59
N GLU A 197 24.11 -8.11 1.50
CA GLU A 197 24.63 -8.11 0.13
C GLU A 197 25.12 -6.73 -0.30
N LEU A 198 24.45 -5.69 0.19
CA LEU A 198 24.83 -4.29 -0.06
C LEU A 198 25.95 -3.79 0.87
N ALA A 199 26.36 -4.59 1.87
CA ALA A 199 27.35 -4.16 2.85
C ALA A 199 28.68 -3.72 2.23
N ALA A 200 29.16 -4.41 1.20
CA ALA A 200 30.38 -4.05 0.48
C ALA A 200 30.25 -2.70 -0.24
N PHE A 201 29.11 -2.45 -0.86
CA PHE A 201 28.78 -1.16 -1.49
C PHE A 201 28.75 -0.04 -0.45
N TYR A 202 28.03 -0.26 0.64
CA TYR A 202 27.96 0.74 1.73
C TYR A 202 29.31 0.99 2.39
N GLN A 203 30.17 -0.02 2.55
CA GLN A 203 31.52 0.17 3.07
C GLN A 203 32.35 1.09 2.16
N THR A 204 32.25 0.90 0.86
CA THR A 204 32.97 1.72 -0.12
C THR A 204 32.50 3.17 -0.11
N THR A 205 31.19 3.39 0.10
CA THR A 205 30.58 4.73 0.12
C THR A 205 30.56 5.36 1.51
N ARG A 206 30.79 4.59 2.58
CA ARG A 206 30.66 5.05 3.97
C ARG A 206 31.59 6.22 4.32
N SER A 207 32.80 6.26 3.72
CA SER A 207 33.70 7.37 3.86
C SER A 207 33.19 8.66 3.20
N CYS A 208 32.18 8.56 2.35
CA CYS A 208 31.55 9.66 1.62
C CYS A 208 30.29 10.21 2.31
N TYR A 209 29.92 9.68 3.49
CA TYR A 209 28.71 10.05 4.23
C TYR A 209 28.91 11.17 5.25
N THR A 210 30.07 11.72 5.40
CA THR A 210 30.32 12.81 6.34
C THR A 210 30.29 14.16 5.61
N GLU A 211 29.71 15.17 6.25
CA GLU A 211 29.40 16.49 5.71
C GLU A 211 30.58 17.27 5.09
N ASN A 212 31.81 16.78 5.25
CA ASN A 212 33.05 17.46 4.83
C ASN A 212 33.87 16.73 3.77
N LEU A 213 33.29 15.81 3.05
CA LEU A 213 34.05 15.00 2.08
C LEU A 213 34.05 15.62 0.68
N TYR A 214 34.82 16.68 0.55
CA TYR A 214 35.39 17.09 -0.73
C TYR A 214 36.31 15.97 -1.23
N GLY A 215 35.94 15.24 -2.26
CA GLY A 215 36.79 14.24 -2.88
C GLY A 215 36.21 12.84 -3.07
N CYS A 216 35.06 12.55 -2.53
CA CYS A 216 34.32 11.34 -2.94
C CYS A 216 33.65 11.56 -4.30
N ALA A 217 33.74 10.58 -5.16
CA ALA A 217 33.42 10.69 -6.58
C ALA A 217 32.02 11.24 -6.92
N GLY A 218 31.04 11.10 -6.02
CA GLY A 218 29.71 11.69 -6.16
C GLY A 218 29.60 13.16 -5.79
N TRP A 219 30.45 13.66 -4.89
CA TRP A 219 30.40 15.03 -4.38
C TRP A 219 31.06 16.05 -5.30
N TYR A 220 31.97 15.63 -6.16
CA TYR A 220 32.62 16.53 -7.11
C TYR A 220 31.62 17.17 -8.08
N PHE A 221 30.56 16.47 -8.41
CA PHE A 221 29.54 17.00 -9.28
C PHE A 221 28.57 17.94 -8.55
N TYR A 222 28.22 17.64 -7.32
CA TYR A 222 27.24 18.42 -6.57
C TYR A 222 27.76 19.83 -6.21
N ASN A 223 29.00 19.90 -5.75
CA ASN A 223 29.59 21.20 -5.33
C ASN A 223 30.16 22.03 -6.48
N ARG A 224 30.22 21.51 -7.68
CA ARG A 224 30.72 22.26 -8.85
C ARG A 224 29.60 22.96 -9.62
N TYR A 225 28.35 22.52 -9.42
CA TYR A 225 27.16 22.97 -10.17
C TYR A 225 25.97 23.33 -9.28
N GLY A 226 26.09 23.27 -7.97
CA GLY A 226 25.09 23.68 -6.98
C GLY A 226 25.29 25.08 -6.45
#